data_8bf3ab7a428dd94ef76893acd944afcb
#
_entry.id   8bf3ab7a428dd94ef76893acd944afcb
#
_cell.length_a   1.000
_cell.length_b   1.000
_cell.length_c   1.000
_cell.angle_alpha   90.00
_cell.angle_beta   90.00
_cell.angle_gamma   90.00
#
_symmetry.space_group_name_H-M   'P 1'
#
loop_
_entity.id
_entity.type
_entity.pdbx_description
1 polymer ?
#
loop_
_entity_poly.entity_id
_entity_poly.type
_entity_poly.pdbx_seq_one_letter_code
_entity_poly.pdbx_strand_id
1 'polypeptide(L)'
;NFTDGLDGLASSVTVLVATFFTVVAIGTKSGIEPITCAVVGALLGFLLFNVYPASVFMGDTGSLTLGGIIAVFAIIIRKELLIPILCGIFLVENLSVLMQTFYFKYTKKKYGEGRRIFKMAPLHHHFQKPGNVGIQALIQKPFNVVPESKIVVRFWLIGIILAVITIVTLKMR
;
A
#
# COMPACT_ATOMS: atom_id res chain seq x y z
N ASN A 1 -6.48 -3.80 1.65
CA ASN A 1 -7.32 -3.46 2.82
C ASN A 1 -6.49 -2.81 3.93
N PHE A 2 -5.39 -3.42 4.39
CA PHE A 2 -4.52 -2.82 5.42
C PHE A 2 -3.90 -1.47 5.02
N THR A 3 -3.86 -1.13 3.75
CA THR A 3 -3.34 0.16 3.27
C THR A 3 -4.43 1.23 3.20
N ASP A 4 -5.71 0.84 3.27
CA ASP A 4 -6.86 1.75 3.19
C ASP A 4 -7.20 2.41 4.56
N GLY A 5 -6.16 2.86 5.27
CA GLY A 5 -6.30 3.50 6.59
C GLY A 5 -6.07 5.01 6.60
N LEU A 6 -5.74 5.61 5.46
CA LEU A 6 -5.56 7.06 5.27
C LEU A 6 -6.27 7.52 4.00
N ASP A 7 -6.79 8.75 4.03
CA ASP A 7 -7.47 9.38 2.90
C ASP A 7 -6.57 9.38 1.65
N GLY A 8 -7.04 8.72 0.59
CA GLY A 8 -6.35 8.65 -0.69
C GLY A 8 -5.12 7.74 -0.75
N LEU A 9 -4.71 7.08 0.34
CA LEU A 9 -3.50 6.25 0.32
C LEU A 9 -3.66 5.02 -0.57
N ALA A 10 -4.66 4.18 -0.30
CA ALA A 10 -4.88 2.96 -1.07
C ALA A 10 -5.22 3.27 -2.53
N SER A 11 -6.12 4.23 -2.77
CA SER A 11 -6.54 4.62 -4.11
C SER A 11 -5.39 5.19 -4.94
N SER A 12 -4.58 6.11 -4.41
CA SER A 12 -3.45 6.71 -5.14
C SER A 12 -2.35 5.70 -5.48
N VAL A 13 -1.99 4.82 -4.54
CA VAL A 13 -1.01 3.76 -4.82
C VAL A 13 -1.56 2.77 -5.84
N THR A 14 -2.85 2.43 -5.76
CA THR A 14 -3.48 1.52 -6.72
C THR A 14 -3.55 2.13 -8.12
N VAL A 15 -3.76 3.45 -8.26
CA VAL A 15 -3.67 4.14 -9.56
C VAL A 15 -2.30 3.92 -10.20
N LEU A 16 -1.19 4.06 -9.45
CA LEU A 16 0.15 3.82 -9.98
C LEU A 16 0.34 2.38 -10.45
N VAL A 17 -0.10 1.41 -9.64
CA VAL A 17 -0.03 -0.02 -9.97
C VAL A 17 -0.87 -0.35 -11.19
N ALA A 18 -2.11 0.13 -11.27
CA ALA A 18 -3.00 -0.10 -12.40
C ALA A 18 -2.48 0.56 -13.68
N THR A 19 -1.91 1.76 -13.58
CA THR A 19 -1.26 2.45 -14.72
C THR A 19 -0.07 1.64 -15.24
N PHE A 20 0.76 1.09 -14.34
CA PHE A 20 1.85 0.20 -14.74
C PHE A 20 1.32 -1.01 -15.53
N PHE A 21 0.29 -1.70 -15.01
CA PHE A 21 -0.30 -2.83 -15.72
C PHE A 21 -0.91 -2.43 -17.06
N THR A 22 -1.50 -1.24 -17.17
CA THR A 22 -2.00 -0.71 -18.43
C THR A 22 -0.88 -0.55 -19.47
N VAL A 23 0.25 0.06 -19.08
CA VAL A 23 1.41 0.24 -19.96
C VAL A 23 1.97 -1.12 -20.41
N VAL A 24 2.09 -2.07 -19.48
CA VAL A 24 2.57 -3.42 -19.81
C VAL A 24 1.58 -4.17 -20.70
N ALA A 25 0.27 -4.06 -20.45
CA ALA A 25 -0.78 -4.65 -21.27
C ALA A 25 -0.68 -4.16 -22.71
N ILE A 26 -0.57 -2.85 -22.93
CA ILE A 26 -0.39 -2.24 -24.27
C ILE A 26 0.88 -2.80 -24.94
N GLY A 27 1.99 -2.85 -24.20
CA GLY A 27 3.27 -3.34 -24.73
C GLY A 27 3.25 -4.83 -25.11
N THR A 28 2.49 -5.63 -24.37
CA THR A 28 2.37 -7.09 -24.62
C THR A 28 1.19 -7.47 -25.50
N LYS A 29 0.33 -6.51 -25.86
CA LYS A 29 -0.93 -6.74 -26.59
C LYS A 29 -1.77 -7.85 -25.95
N SER A 30 -1.96 -7.75 -24.66
CA SER A 30 -2.61 -8.81 -23.85
C SER A 30 -4.13 -8.90 -24.03
N GLY A 31 -4.75 -7.90 -24.67
CA GLY A 31 -6.20 -7.82 -24.89
C GLY A 31 -7.02 -7.31 -23.70
N ILE A 32 -6.37 -7.01 -22.57
CA ILE A 32 -7.04 -6.46 -21.37
C ILE A 32 -6.88 -4.94 -21.23
N GLU A 33 -6.28 -4.27 -22.21
CA GLU A 33 -6.00 -2.84 -22.19
C GLU A 33 -7.24 -1.99 -21.87
N PRO A 34 -8.44 -2.27 -22.46
CA PRO A 34 -9.63 -1.47 -22.14
C PRO A 34 -10.03 -1.58 -20.68
N ILE A 35 -9.89 -2.79 -20.10
CA ILE A 35 -10.25 -3.03 -18.69
C ILE A 35 -9.28 -2.33 -17.77
N THR A 36 -7.98 -2.42 -18.01
CA THR A 36 -6.97 -1.75 -17.19
C THR A 36 -7.11 -0.23 -17.26
N CYS A 37 -7.38 0.35 -18.45
CA CYS A 37 -7.67 1.76 -18.63
C CYS A 37 -8.93 2.19 -17.88
N ALA A 38 -10.00 1.38 -17.94
CA ALA A 38 -11.25 1.66 -17.21
C ALA A 38 -11.03 1.70 -15.69
N VAL A 39 -10.24 0.77 -15.15
CA VAL A 39 -9.89 0.74 -13.73
C VAL A 39 -9.09 1.99 -13.33
N VAL A 40 -8.11 2.41 -14.13
CA VAL A 40 -7.36 3.65 -13.89
C VAL A 40 -8.29 4.86 -13.91
N GLY A 41 -9.17 4.98 -14.92
CA GLY A 41 -10.12 6.07 -15.01
C GLY A 41 -11.09 6.12 -13.83
N ALA A 42 -11.63 4.98 -13.42
CA ALA A 42 -12.53 4.87 -12.27
C ALA A 42 -11.82 5.28 -10.96
N LEU A 43 -10.58 4.83 -10.76
CA LEU A 43 -9.78 5.19 -9.58
C LEU A 43 -9.41 6.67 -9.55
N LEU A 44 -9.08 7.28 -10.69
CA LEU A 44 -8.83 8.72 -10.79
C LEU A 44 -10.08 9.52 -10.45
N GLY A 45 -11.25 9.11 -10.97
CA GLY A 45 -12.52 9.72 -10.62
C GLY A 45 -12.86 9.59 -9.12
N PHE A 46 -12.65 8.41 -8.55
CA PHE A 46 -12.84 8.17 -7.12
C PHE A 46 -11.87 9.01 -6.27
N LEU A 47 -10.61 9.13 -6.69
CA LEU A 47 -9.57 9.84 -5.96
C LEU A 47 -9.90 11.33 -5.78
N LEU A 48 -10.64 11.95 -6.71
CA LEU A 48 -11.09 13.35 -6.57
C LEU A 48 -11.90 13.58 -5.28
N PHE A 49 -12.61 12.56 -4.82
CA PHE A 49 -13.43 12.62 -3.60
C PHE A 49 -12.77 11.95 -2.39
N ASN A 50 -11.75 11.12 -2.62
CA ASN A 50 -11.07 10.36 -1.58
C ASN A 50 -9.75 11.01 -1.12
N VAL A 51 -9.25 12.07 -1.78
CA VAL A 51 -8.08 12.84 -1.32
C VAL A 51 -8.44 13.60 -0.04
N TYR A 52 -7.46 13.72 0.85
CA TYR A 52 -7.61 14.43 2.13
C TYR A 52 -8.02 15.91 1.96
N PRO A 53 -9.06 16.39 2.63
CA PRO A 53 -10.00 15.64 3.48
C PRO A 53 -11.02 14.85 2.63
N ALA A 54 -11.09 13.54 2.82
CA ALA A 54 -11.94 12.68 2.01
C ALA A 54 -13.44 12.91 2.30
N SER A 55 -14.22 13.00 1.23
CA SER A 55 -15.69 13.03 1.30
C SER A 55 -16.34 11.67 1.05
N VAL A 56 -15.57 10.74 0.44
CA VAL A 56 -16.00 9.36 0.15
C VAL A 56 -14.91 8.39 0.54
N PHE A 57 -15.29 7.28 1.17
CA PHE A 57 -14.38 6.23 1.62
C PHE A 57 -14.58 4.95 0.79
N MET A 58 -13.49 4.22 0.55
CA MET A 58 -13.50 3.00 -0.26
C MET A 58 -14.14 1.82 0.46
N GLY A 59 -13.81 1.66 1.74
CA GLY A 59 -14.22 0.54 2.57
C GLY A 59 -13.66 -0.82 2.14
N ASP A 60 -13.99 -1.86 2.89
CA ASP A 60 -13.46 -3.21 2.67
C ASP A 60 -13.88 -3.79 1.31
N THR A 61 -15.10 -3.51 0.86
CA THR A 61 -15.59 -3.99 -0.44
C THR A 61 -14.73 -3.45 -1.58
N GLY A 62 -14.40 -2.17 -1.57
CA GLY A 62 -13.56 -1.56 -2.60
C GLY A 62 -12.12 -2.02 -2.52
N SER A 63 -11.51 -1.95 -1.35
CA SER A 63 -10.09 -2.26 -1.16
C SER A 63 -9.76 -3.74 -1.44
N LEU A 64 -10.62 -4.67 -1.04
CA LEU A 64 -10.47 -6.09 -1.35
C LEU A 64 -10.67 -6.38 -2.85
N THR A 65 -11.66 -5.72 -3.47
CA THR A 65 -11.90 -5.83 -4.91
C THR A 65 -10.68 -5.36 -5.71
N LEU A 66 -10.08 -4.23 -5.34
CA LEU A 66 -8.87 -3.72 -6.01
C LEU A 66 -7.70 -4.69 -5.88
N GLY A 67 -7.51 -5.30 -4.71
CA GLY A 67 -6.50 -6.33 -4.52
C GLY A 67 -6.71 -7.54 -5.45
N GLY A 68 -7.96 -7.99 -5.59
CA GLY A 68 -8.34 -9.05 -6.53
C GLY A 68 -8.07 -8.67 -8.00
N ILE A 69 -8.43 -7.45 -8.40
CA ILE A 69 -8.18 -6.94 -9.77
C ILE A 69 -6.68 -6.91 -10.10
N ILE A 70 -5.84 -6.41 -9.18
CA ILE A 70 -4.37 -6.40 -9.36
C ILE A 70 -3.84 -7.81 -9.56
N ALA A 71 -4.29 -8.77 -8.74
CA ALA A 71 -3.88 -10.16 -8.84
C ALA A 71 -4.26 -10.78 -10.20
N VAL A 72 -5.49 -10.53 -10.67
CA VAL A 72 -5.97 -10.99 -11.98
C VAL A 72 -5.14 -10.37 -13.12
N PHE A 73 -4.85 -9.07 -13.07
CA PHE A 73 -4.01 -8.41 -14.08
C PHE A 73 -2.62 -9.06 -14.17
N ALA A 74 -2.00 -9.32 -13.02
CA ALA A 74 -0.68 -9.95 -12.98
C ALA A 74 -0.67 -11.35 -13.59
N ILE A 75 -1.71 -12.16 -13.31
CA ILE A 75 -1.85 -13.51 -13.83
C ILE A 75 -2.06 -13.49 -15.35
N ILE A 76 -2.98 -12.65 -15.86
CA ILE A 76 -3.28 -12.58 -17.29
C ILE A 76 -2.04 -12.12 -18.09
N ILE A 77 -1.31 -11.13 -17.58
CA ILE A 77 -0.10 -10.60 -18.20
C ILE A 77 1.12 -11.52 -17.97
N ARG A 78 1.00 -12.54 -17.11
CA ARG A 78 2.08 -13.47 -16.72
C ARG A 78 3.28 -12.74 -16.12
N LYS A 79 3.04 -11.80 -15.22
CA LYS A 79 4.07 -10.98 -14.58
C LYS A 79 3.95 -11.00 -13.05
N GLU A 80 3.55 -12.13 -12.49
CA GLU A 80 3.30 -12.31 -11.05
C GLU A 80 4.55 -12.02 -10.21
N LEU A 81 5.72 -12.35 -10.72
CA LEU A 81 7.01 -12.12 -10.04
C LEU A 81 7.35 -10.63 -9.84
N LEU A 82 6.67 -9.73 -10.55
CA LEU A 82 6.86 -8.29 -10.39
C LEU A 82 6.00 -7.70 -9.27
N ILE A 83 4.95 -8.41 -8.83
CA ILE A 83 4.04 -7.96 -7.78
C ILE A 83 4.79 -7.54 -6.50
N PRO A 84 5.73 -8.32 -5.95
CA PRO A 84 6.43 -7.95 -4.72
C PRO A 84 7.17 -6.60 -4.83
N ILE A 85 7.67 -6.26 -6.00
CA ILE A 85 8.37 -4.99 -6.23
C ILE A 85 7.35 -3.88 -6.47
N LEU A 86 6.47 -4.05 -7.45
CA LEU A 86 5.46 -3.06 -7.84
C LEU A 86 4.51 -2.71 -6.70
N CYS A 87 4.02 -3.74 -6.00
CA CYS A 87 3.13 -3.63 -4.86
C CYS A 87 3.88 -3.58 -3.52
N GLY A 88 5.16 -3.17 -3.52
CA GLY A 88 6.02 -3.18 -2.34
C GLY A 88 5.45 -2.39 -1.16
N ILE A 89 4.70 -1.31 -1.40
CA ILE A 89 4.00 -0.56 -0.36
C ILE A 89 2.97 -1.45 0.34
N PHE A 90 2.10 -2.12 -0.41
CA PHE A 90 1.09 -3.02 0.16
C PHE A 90 1.75 -4.18 0.90
N LEU A 91 2.87 -4.69 0.37
CA LEU A 91 3.65 -5.74 1.02
C LEU A 91 4.22 -5.29 2.36
N VAL A 92 4.84 -4.11 2.42
CA VAL A 92 5.44 -3.55 3.65
C VAL A 92 4.38 -3.26 4.71
N GLU A 93 3.22 -2.71 4.31
CA GLU A 93 2.09 -2.50 5.22
C GLU A 93 1.61 -3.81 5.84
N ASN A 94 1.40 -4.85 5.02
CA ASN A 94 1.03 -6.18 5.50
C ASN A 94 2.10 -6.80 6.42
N LEU A 95 3.37 -6.75 6.02
CA LEU A 95 4.47 -7.28 6.81
C LEU A 95 4.58 -6.56 8.17
N SER A 96 4.35 -5.26 8.22
CA SER A 96 4.36 -4.51 9.47
C SER A 96 3.33 -5.02 10.48
N VAL A 97 2.13 -5.39 10.02
CA VAL A 97 1.07 -5.98 10.84
C VAL A 97 1.46 -7.38 11.32
N LEU A 98 1.96 -8.22 10.40
CA LEU A 98 2.42 -9.58 10.75
C LEU A 98 3.54 -9.52 11.79
N MET A 99 4.58 -8.74 11.55
CA MET A 99 5.72 -8.58 12.47
C MET A 99 5.24 -8.10 13.84
N GLN A 100 4.38 -7.08 13.88
CA GLN A 100 3.83 -6.55 15.12
C GLN A 100 3.07 -7.62 15.90
N THR A 101 2.19 -8.36 15.22
CA THR A 101 1.32 -9.37 15.84
C THR A 101 2.13 -10.56 16.35
N PHE A 102 3.07 -11.07 15.53
CA PHE A 102 3.93 -12.17 15.94
C PHE A 102 4.81 -11.80 17.14
N TYR A 103 5.46 -10.63 17.06
CA TYR A 103 6.34 -10.16 18.13
C TYR A 103 5.56 -9.93 19.44
N PHE A 104 4.37 -9.33 19.36
CA PHE A 104 3.50 -9.11 20.51
C PHE A 104 3.09 -10.43 21.17
N LYS A 105 2.65 -11.40 20.37
CA LYS A 105 2.28 -12.74 20.87
C LYS A 105 3.47 -13.47 21.48
N TYR A 106 4.63 -13.44 20.82
CA TYR A 106 5.86 -14.08 21.29
C TYR A 106 6.33 -13.49 22.63
N THR A 107 6.40 -12.16 22.73
CA THR A 107 6.83 -11.49 23.98
C THR A 107 5.85 -11.69 25.10
N LYS A 108 4.54 -11.67 24.83
CA LYS A 108 3.50 -11.97 25.83
C LYS A 108 3.65 -13.38 26.38
N LYS A 109 3.95 -14.38 25.54
CA LYS A 109 4.19 -15.76 25.97
C LYS A 109 5.47 -15.91 26.79
N LYS A 110 6.55 -15.18 26.43
CA LYS A 110 7.86 -15.33 27.06
C LYS A 110 8.05 -14.51 28.34
N TYR A 111 7.48 -13.29 28.37
CA TYR A 111 7.73 -12.32 29.46
C TYR A 111 6.45 -11.95 30.24
N GLY A 112 5.30 -12.53 29.91
CA GLY A 112 4.01 -12.18 30.52
C GLY A 112 3.40 -10.87 29.98
N GLU A 113 4.22 -9.99 29.38
CA GLU A 113 3.82 -8.70 28.82
C GLU A 113 4.07 -8.64 27.31
N GLY A 114 3.05 -8.17 26.56
CA GLY A 114 3.17 -7.99 25.11
C GLY A 114 3.94 -6.70 24.77
N ARG A 115 5.11 -6.83 24.13
CA ARG A 115 5.90 -5.70 23.65
C ARG A 115 5.57 -5.40 22.18
N ARG A 116 5.69 -4.14 21.78
CA ARG A 116 5.42 -3.68 20.41
C ARG A 116 6.71 -3.32 19.68
N ILE A 117 6.77 -3.60 18.36
CA ILE A 117 7.87 -3.13 17.51
C ILE A 117 7.61 -1.68 17.11
N PHE A 118 6.44 -1.44 16.50
CA PHE A 118 5.97 -0.12 16.08
C PHE A 118 5.00 0.48 17.10
N LYS A 119 4.85 1.80 17.12
CA LYS A 119 3.85 2.49 17.94
C LYS A 119 2.44 1.99 17.62
N MET A 120 2.17 1.78 16.34
CA MET A 120 0.95 1.17 15.81
C MET A 120 1.27 0.47 14.48
N ALA A 121 0.52 -0.54 14.10
CA ALA A 121 0.54 -1.19 12.80
C ALA A 121 -0.87 -1.11 12.19
N PRO A 122 -1.00 -0.96 10.86
CA PRO A 122 0.03 -0.87 9.81
C PRO A 122 0.98 0.34 9.92
N LEU A 123 2.03 0.36 9.07
CA LEU A 123 3.14 1.32 9.17
C LEU A 123 2.70 2.79 9.04
N HIS A 124 1.71 3.11 8.20
CA HIS A 124 1.19 4.47 8.06
C HIS A 124 0.67 5.02 9.40
N HIS A 125 0.01 4.20 10.22
CA HIS A 125 -0.44 4.60 11.55
C HIS A 125 0.72 4.82 12.54
N HIS A 126 1.86 4.16 12.33
CA HIS A 126 3.07 4.43 13.12
C HIS A 126 3.51 5.90 13.00
N PHE A 127 3.37 6.49 11.81
CA PHE A 127 3.73 7.89 11.58
C PHE A 127 2.70 8.88 12.12
N GLN A 128 1.44 8.47 12.27
CA GLN A 128 0.37 9.30 12.86
C GLN A 128 0.43 9.38 14.38
N LYS A 129 1.10 8.45 15.07
CA LYS A 129 1.16 8.43 16.54
C LYS A 129 2.39 9.18 17.05
N PRO A 130 2.22 10.04 18.09
CA PRO A 130 3.35 10.69 18.74
C PRO A 130 4.25 9.64 19.42
N GLY A 131 5.55 9.93 19.53
CA GLY A 131 6.47 9.16 20.33
C GLY A 131 6.32 9.52 21.82
N ASN A 132 6.77 8.63 22.70
CA ASN A 132 6.83 8.83 24.16
C ASN A 132 5.49 9.05 24.90
N VAL A 133 4.35 8.75 24.29
CA VAL A 133 3.04 8.87 24.94
C VAL A 133 2.53 7.48 25.31
N GLY A 134 2.97 6.94 26.45
CA GLY A 134 2.42 5.73 27.07
C GLY A 134 2.55 4.41 26.27
N ILE A 135 3.06 4.43 25.06
CA ILE A 135 3.23 3.26 24.19
C ILE A 135 4.70 2.83 24.22
N GLN A 136 5.01 1.73 24.89
CA GLN A 136 6.34 1.12 24.86
C GLN A 136 6.51 0.35 23.55
N ALA A 137 7.06 1.03 22.52
CA ALA A 137 7.46 0.41 21.27
C ALA A 137 8.99 0.47 21.11
N LEU A 138 9.57 -0.52 20.42
CA LEU A 138 11.01 -0.53 20.11
C LEU A 138 11.41 0.64 19.22
N ILE A 139 10.57 0.95 18.23
CA ILE A 139 10.78 2.05 17.29
C ILE A 139 9.84 3.19 17.67
N GLN A 140 10.40 4.27 18.24
CA GLN A 140 9.65 5.44 18.69
C GLN A 140 9.66 6.60 17.67
N LYS A 141 10.65 6.62 16.76
CA LYS A 141 10.76 7.68 15.74
C LYS A 141 9.71 7.49 14.63
N PRO A 142 9.13 8.56 14.09
CA PRO A 142 9.29 9.96 14.46
C PRO A 142 8.56 10.27 15.80
N PHE A 143 9.11 11.21 16.58
CA PHE A 143 8.47 11.62 17.84
C PHE A 143 7.25 12.51 17.61
N ASN A 144 7.30 13.35 16.57
CA ASN A 144 6.20 14.22 16.21
C ASN A 144 5.22 13.51 15.28
N VAL A 145 3.95 13.86 15.40
CA VAL A 145 2.89 13.43 14.49
C VAL A 145 3.18 13.95 13.08
N VAL A 146 3.17 13.07 12.11
CA VAL A 146 3.29 13.47 10.69
C VAL A 146 1.89 13.68 10.15
N PRO A 147 1.59 14.83 9.50
CA PRO A 147 0.30 15.08 8.87
C PRO A 147 -0.04 13.99 7.83
N GLU A 148 -1.30 13.63 7.74
CA GLU A 148 -1.81 12.55 6.90
C GLU A 148 -1.44 12.73 5.42
N SER A 149 -1.71 13.91 4.88
CA SER A 149 -1.34 14.26 3.50
C SER A 149 0.15 14.06 3.20
N LYS A 150 1.01 14.37 4.18
CA LYS A 150 2.46 14.19 4.05
C LYS A 150 2.88 12.72 4.05
N ILE A 151 2.16 11.88 4.80
CA ILE A 151 2.38 10.43 4.78
C ILE A 151 1.99 9.89 3.40
N VAL A 152 0.80 10.22 2.91
CA VAL A 152 0.29 9.78 1.61
C VAL A 152 1.24 10.16 0.47
N VAL A 153 1.69 11.42 0.42
CA VAL A 153 2.65 11.87 -0.60
C VAL A 153 3.97 11.08 -0.55
N ARG A 154 4.50 10.80 0.63
CA ARG A 154 5.72 10.00 0.77
C ARG A 154 5.55 8.57 0.26
N PHE A 155 4.45 7.93 0.60
CA PHE A 155 4.13 6.58 0.09
C PHE A 155 3.95 6.60 -1.42
N TRP A 156 3.30 7.63 -1.95
CA TRP A 156 3.12 7.81 -3.39
C TRP A 156 4.46 7.96 -4.12
N LEU A 157 5.39 8.77 -3.60
CA LEU A 157 6.74 8.91 -4.16
C LEU A 157 7.50 7.57 -4.14
N ILE A 158 7.40 6.81 -3.06
CA ILE A 158 7.99 5.46 -3.00
C ILE A 158 7.34 4.56 -4.06
N GLY A 159 6.02 4.63 -4.23
CA GLY A 159 5.29 3.88 -5.26
C GLY A 159 5.78 4.17 -6.67
N ILE A 160 6.05 5.44 -6.99
CA ILE A 160 6.63 5.84 -8.29
C ILE A 160 8.02 5.21 -8.48
N ILE A 161 8.88 5.28 -7.46
CA ILE A 161 10.23 4.69 -7.52
C ILE A 161 10.12 3.18 -7.77
N LEU A 162 9.24 2.48 -7.05
CA LEU A 162 9.02 1.05 -7.23
C LEU A 162 8.51 0.71 -8.64
N ALA A 163 7.59 1.53 -9.19
CA ALA A 163 7.10 1.36 -10.56
C ALA A 163 8.23 1.54 -11.59
N VAL A 164 9.10 2.54 -11.40
CA VAL A 164 10.27 2.74 -12.28
C VAL A 164 11.24 1.56 -12.20
N ILE A 165 11.56 1.08 -11.00
CA ILE A 165 12.41 -0.11 -10.80
C ILE A 165 11.78 -1.33 -11.50
N THR A 166 10.48 -1.49 -11.41
CA THR A 166 9.76 -2.60 -12.05
C THR A 166 9.85 -2.52 -13.58
N ILE A 167 9.74 -1.32 -14.17
CA ILE A 167 9.91 -1.12 -15.61
C ILE A 167 11.34 -1.48 -16.05
N VAL A 168 12.35 -1.04 -15.31
CA VAL A 168 13.75 -1.38 -15.59
C VAL A 168 13.97 -2.90 -15.52
N THR A 169 13.42 -3.56 -14.51
CA THR A 169 13.50 -5.02 -14.37
C THR A 169 12.83 -5.76 -15.53
N LEU A 170 11.71 -5.24 -16.05
CA LEU A 170 11.04 -5.78 -17.24
C LEU A 170 11.90 -5.69 -18.50
N LYS A 171 12.62 -4.57 -18.69
CA LYS A 171 13.43 -4.32 -19.88
C LYS A 171 14.71 -5.17 -19.92
N MET A 172 15.22 -5.60 -18.76
CA MET A 172 16.42 -6.43 -18.64
C MET A 172 16.21 -7.91 -18.99
N ARG A 173 14.98 -8.31 -19.29
CA ARG A 173 14.57 -9.68 -19.59
C ARG A 173 14.06 -9.81 -21.03
#